data_7740e63fe974c6a855d54ce80e0ec481
#
_entry.id   7740e63fe974c6a855d54ce80e0ec481
#
_cell.length_a   1.000
_cell.length_b   1.000
_cell.length_c   1.000
_cell.angle_alpha   90.00
_cell.angle_beta   90.00
_cell.angle_gamma   90.00
#
_symmetry.space_group_name_H-M   'P 1'
#
loop_
_entity.id
_entity.type
_entity.pdbx_description
1 polymer ?
#
loop_
_entity_poly.entity_id
_entity_poly.type
_entity_poly.pdbx_seq_one_letter_code
_entity_poly.pdbx_strand_id
1 'polypeptide(L)'
;MSTSTSLPSTGTQPFDQIVFAGGGNRCWWQAGWWDTVEPELKLRARVIAVISAGAATACMVYANDSKQTMAYYREVLANNSRNAYWGNLLRRERVFPHYGIYRNALLSLFGDSRLERLQEAPEIRIGVAHIPRWSGPRLAVAAGLLAYNIDKHLLKTLHPRLGRKLGFHPEFVRAQDCRSPEDLADLLLQSASTPPFTPVLRRGGRAVLDGGLVDNVPVDALDATPGNVLVLVTRLYPRPRRFVLEVDGQRRLYLQPSMRVPISSCDYTRPEAMTHAYDLGCRDAETFLREWPEIREELLPAS
;
A
#
# COMPACT_ATOMS: atom_id res chain seq x y z
N MET A 1 48.62 2.39 12.25
CA MET A 1 47.42 2.74 13.05
C MET A 1 46.77 3.97 12.44
N SER A 2 45.85 3.77 11.53
CA SER A 2 45.08 4.85 10.89
C SER A 2 43.67 4.79 11.48
N THR A 3 43.35 5.73 12.33
CA THR A 3 42.02 5.93 12.89
C THR A 3 41.11 6.52 11.83
N SER A 4 40.27 5.70 11.26
CA SER A 4 39.16 6.13 10.42
C SER A 4 38.11 6.82 11.30
N THR A 5 38.12 8.13 11.32
CA THR A 5 37.10 8.96 11.95
C THR A 5 35.89 8.99 11.02
N SER A 6 34.90 8.16 11.29
CA SER A 6 33.58 8.27 10.67
C SER A 6 32.93 9.58 11.16
N LEU A 7 32.74 10.52 10.24
CA LEU A 7 31.94 11.72 10.48
C LEU A 7 30.50 11.32 10.83
N PRO A 8 29.88 11.87 11.88
CA PRO A 8 28.48 11.67 12.15
C PRO A 8 27.65 12.35 11.03
N SER A 9 26.84 11.60 10.32
CA SER A 9 25.87 12.15 9.39
C SER A 9 24.75 12.84 10.19
N THR A 10 24.93 14.11 10.52
CA THR A 10 23.94 14.97 11.16
C THR A 10 22.90 15.50 10.15
N GLY A 11 22.36 14.68 9.31
CA GLY A 11 21.19 14.97 8.53
C GLY A 11 20.01 14.25 9.18
N THR A 12 19.20 14.94 9.99
CA THR A 12 17.93 14.38 10.47
C THR A 12 17.10 13.93 9.28
N GLN A 13 16.72 12.65 9.27
CA GLN A 13 15.84 12.10 8.23
C GLN A 13 14.53 12.91 8.21
N PRO A 14 13.99 13.23 7.01
CA PRO A 14 12.79 14.05 6.92
C PRO A 14 11.55 13.35 7.51
N PHE A 15 11.51 12.03 7.45
CA PHE A 15 10.42 11.22 7.96
C PHE A 15 10.94 9.99 8.71
N ASP A 16 10.46 9.79 9.93
CA ASP A 16 10.79 8.64 10.77
C ASP A 16 10.03 7.39 10.36
N GLN A 17 8.80 7.58 9.88
CA GLN A 17 7.90 6.52 9.49
C GLN A 17 7.12 6.90 8.23
N ILE A 18 6.72 5.89 7.44
CA ILE A 18 6.02 6.11 6.17
C ILE A 18 4.80 5.18 6.09
N VAL A 19 3.73 5.66 5.48
CA VAL A 19 2.50 4.91 5.23
C VAL A 19 2.21 4.85 3.74
N PHE A 20 2.09 3.63 3.19
CA PHE A 20 1.50 3.41 1.87
C PHE A 20 0.07 2.90 2.04
N ALA A 21 -0.89 3.78 1.77
CA ALA A 21 -2.30 3.42 1.83
C ALA A 21 -2.69 2.44 0.71
N GLY A 22 -3.74 1.67 0.95
CA GLY A 22 -4.30 0.77 -0.06
C GLY A 22 -4.94 1.51 -1.24
N GLY A 23 -5.07 0.82 -2.37
CA GLY A 23 -5.65 1.47 -3.54
C GLY A 23 -5.87 0.60 -4.77
N GLY A 24 -5.47 -0.66 -4.77
CA GLY A 24 -5.41 -1.49 -5.98
C GLY A 24 -4.47 -0.85 -7.00
N ASN A 25 -4.81 -0.87 -8.29
CA ASN A 25 -3.96 -0.32 -9.35
C ASN A 25 -3.67 1.19 -9.23
N ARG A 26 -4.38 1.93 -8.37
CA ARG A 26 -4.02 3.33 -8.09
C ARG A 26 -2.71 3.49 -7.34
N CYS A 27 -2.20 2.43 -6.71
CA CYS A 27 -0.91 2.44 -6.01
C CYS A 27 0.28 2.64 -6.96
N TRP A 28 0.11 2.52 -8.29
CA TRP A 28 1.13 2.93 -9.25
C TRP A 28 1.49 4.42 -9.14
N TRP A 29 0.56 5.26 -8.69
CA TRP A 29 0.87 6.64 -8.34
C TRP A 29 1.89 6.74 -7.20
N GLN A 30 1.75 5.90 -6.17
CA GLN A 30 2.72 5.86 -5.06
C GLN A 30 4.11 5.42 -5.54
N ALA A 31 4.17 4.46 -6.48
CA ALA A 31 5.42 3.99 -7.05
C ALA A 31 6.13 5.11 -7.84
N GLY A 32 5.42 5.81 -8.74
CA GLY A 32 5.98 6.92 -9.50
C GLY A 32 6.44 8.08 -8.60
N TRP A 33 5.65 8.38 -7.56
CA TRP A 33 6.03 9.38 -6.56
C TRP A 33 7.31 8.98 -5.81
N TRP A 34 7.38 7.72 -5.36
CA TRP A 34 8.52 7.19 -4.62
C TRP A 34 9.80 7.19 -5.45
N ASP A 35 9.74 6.64 -6.66
CA ASP A 35 10.90 6.51 -7.55
C ASP A 35 11.50 7.87 -7.94
N THR A 36 10.72 8.95 -7.83
CA THR A 36 11.17 10.32 -8.10
C THR A 36 11.73 11.00 -6.84
N VAL A 37 11.12 10.80 -5.66
CA VAL A 37 11.50 11.52 -4.43
C VAL A 37 12.61 10.81 -3.67
N GLU A 38 12.61 9.47 -3.62
CA GLU A 38 13.59 8.72 -2.82
C GLU A 38 15.04 9.01 -3.22
N PRO A 39 15.42 9.06 -4.52
CA PRO A 39 16.80 9.36 -4.93
C PRO A 39 17.28 10.73 -4.46
N GLU A 40 16.38 11.72 -4.40
CA GLU A 40 16.68 13.11 -4.02
C GLU A 40 16.76 13.29 -2.50
N LEU A 41 15.77 12.75 -1.77
CA LEU A 41 15.69 12.94 -0.32
C LEU A 41 16.27 11.79 0.50
N LYS A 42 16.64 10.68 -0.14
CA LYS A 42 17.23 9.48 0.49
C LYS A 42 16.43 9.05 1.74
N LEU A 43 15.14 8.82 1.53
CA LEU A 43 14.20 8.49 2.59
C LEU A 43 14.61 7.21 3.34
N ARG A 44 14.93 7.32 4.63
CA ARG A 44 15.42 6.24 5.50
C ARG A 44 14.50 6.09 6.72
N ALA A 45 13.21 5.91 6.47
CA ALA A 45 12.26 5.68 7.53
C ALA A 45 12.57 4.39 8.29
N ARG A 46 12.24 4.36 9.56
CA ARG A 46 12.43 3.19 10.43
C ARG A 46 11.32 2.16 10.26
N VAL A 47 10.08 2.62 10.10
CA VAL A 47 8.87 1.80 9.97
C VAL A 47 8.09 2.21 8.75
N ILE A 48 7.64 1.21 7.98
CA ILE A 48 6.79 1.37 6.81
C ILE A 48 5.47 0.62 7.09
N ALA A 49 4.39 1.38 7.29
CA ALA A 49 3.06 0.79 7.51
C ALA A 49 2.29 0.69 6.18
N VAL A 50 1.83 -0.50 5.83
CA VAL A 50 1.30 -0.76 4.49
C VAL A 50 0.08 -1.67 4.50
N ILE A 51 -0.76 -1.55 3.46
CA ILE A 51 -1.97 -2.36 3.35
C ILE A 51 -2.35 -2.63 1.88
N SER A 52 -2.93 -3.80 1.61
CA SER A 52 -3.47 -4.16 0.30
C SER A 52 -2.42 -3.96 -0.81
N ALA A 53 -2.78 -3.37 -1.94
CA ALA A 53 -1.84 -3.08 -3.03
C ALA A 53 -0.71 -2.11 -2.61
N GLY A 54 -0.92 -1.25 -1.60
CA GLY A 54 0.15 -0.42 -1.01
C GLY A 54 1.26 -1.27 -0.41
N ALA A 55 0.93 -2.46 0.12
CA ALA A 55 1.93 -3.40 0.63
C ALA A 55 2.82 -3.95 -0.50
N ALA A 56 2.22 -4.37 -1.62
CA ALA A 56 3.00 -4.82 -2.77
C ALA A 56 3.84 -3.68 -3.37
N THR A 57 3.29 -2.46 -3.43
CA THR A 57 4.01 -1.28 -3.90
C THR A 57 5.22 -0.98 -3.01
N ALA A 58 5.06 -0.97 -1.69
CA ALA A 58 6.17 -0.75 -0.78
C ALA A 58 7.25 -1.84 -0.95
N CYS A 59 6.88 -3.13 -0.96
CA CYS A 59 7.83 -4.21 -1.20
C CYS A 59 8.55 -4.07 -2.55
N MET A 60 7.84 -3.65 -3.61
CA MET A 60 8.41 -3.42 -4.93
C MET A 60 9.45 -2.29 -4.93
N VAL A 61 9.11 -1.12 -4.38
CA VAL A 61 10.02 0.04 -4.41
C VAL A 61 11.23 -0.16 -3.50
N TYR A 62 11.07 -0.83 -2.35
CA TYR A 62 12.20 -1.17 -1.48
C TYR A 62 13.06 -2.31 -2.04
N ALA A 63 12.51 -3.18 -2.88
CA ALA A 63 13.30 -4.14 -3.66
C ALA A 63 13.99 -3.52 -4.89
N ASN A 64 13.76 -2.22 -5.15
CA ASN A 64 14.27 -1.46 -6.31
C ASN A 64 13.90 -2.09 -7.66
N ASP A 65 12.60 -2.36 -7.86
CA ASP A 65 12.12 -3.17 -8.98
C ASP A 65 10.90 -2.58 -9.73
N SER A 66 10.61 -1.30 -9.55
CA SER A 66 9.42 -0.66 -10.14
C SER A 66 9.37 -0.80 -11.67
N LYS A 67 10.49 -0.62 -12.35
CA LYS A 67 10.56 -0.67 -13.84
C LYS A 67 10.27 -2.07 -14.38
N GLN A 68 10.86 -3.10 -13.78
CA GLN A 68 10.66 -4.49 -14.21
C GLN A 68 9.22 -4.93 -13.89
N THR A 69 8.71 -4.57 -12.72
CA THR A 69 7.34 -4.85 -12.33
C THR A 69 6.34 -4.15 -13.27
N MET A 70 6.59 -2.89 -13.64
CA MET A 70 5.79 -2.16 -14.62
C MET A 70 5.78 -2.88 -15.98
N ALA A 71 6.94 -3.29 -16.48
CA ALA A 71 7.03 -4.00 -17.76
C ALA A 71 6.23 -5.32 -17.74
N TYR A 72 6.37 -6.11 -16.67
CA TYR A 72 5.62 -7.36 -16.48
C TYR A 72 4.10 -7.10 -16.47
N TYR A 73 3.63 -6.14 -15.66
CA TYR A 73 2.19 -5.86 -15.60
C TYR A 73 1.63 -5.31 -16.91
N ARG A 74 2.40 -4.50 -17.65
CA ARG A 74 1.98 -4.04 -18.99
C ARG A 74 1.72 -5.21 -19.93
N GLU A 75 2.60 -6.19 -19.97
CA GLU A 75 2.45 -7.39 -20.78
C GLU A 75 1.22 -8.21 -20.34
N VAL A 76 1.09 -8.47 -19.04
CA VAL A 76 -0.03 -9.25 -18.49
C VAL A 76 -1.38 -8.56 -18.72
N LEU A 77 -1.45 -7.25 -18.54
CA LEU A 77 -2.69 -6.49 -18.74
C LEU A 77 -3.05 -6.36 -20.24
N ALA A 78 -2.06 -6.25 -21.12
CA ALA A 78 -2.29 -6.27 -22.59
C ALA A 78 -2.93 -7.58 -23.05
N ASN A 79 -2.61 -8.69 -22.38
CA ASN A 79 -3.16 -10.02 -22.67
C ASN A 79 -4.48 -10.31 -21.95
N ASN A 80 -4.98 -9.41 -21.10
CA ASN A 80 -6.24 -9.58 -20.37
C ASN A 80 -7.31 -8.62 -20.87
N SER A 81 -8.23 -9.13 -21.70
CA SER A 81 -9.23 -8.31 -22.38
C SER A 81 -10.43 -7.91 -21.49
N ARG A 82 -10.66 -8.57 -20.36
CA ARG A 82 -11.84 -8.37 -19.51
C ARG A 82 -11.53 -8.49 -18.02
N ASN A 83 -12.19 -7.67 -17.21
CA ASN A 83 -12.17 -7.80 -15.75
C ASN A 83 -13.10 -8.91 -15.22
N ALA A 84 -13.99 -9.45 -16.03
CA ALA A 84 -14.91 -10.54 -15.67
C ALA A 84 -15.20 -11.45 -16.88
N TYR A 85 -15.03 -12.74 -16.68
CA TYR A 85 -15.28 -13.81 -17.68
C TYR A 85 -16.48 -14.63 -17.21
N TRP A 86 -17.70 -14.13 -17.46
CA TRP A 86 -18.95 -14.78 -16.96
C TRP A 86 -19.17 -16.19 -17.49
N GLY A 87 -18.64 -16.52 -18.70
CA GLY A 87 -18.68 -17.88 -19.25
C GLY A 87 -17.97 -18.92 -18.40
N ASN A 88 -17.03 -18.49 -17.54
CA ASN A 88 -16.33 -19.38 -16.62
C ASN A 88 -17.23 -20.02 -15.56
N LEU A 89 -18.40 -19.42 -15.27
CA LEU A 89 -19.40 -20.02 -14.36
C LEU A 89 -19.86 -21.39 -14.85
N LEU A 90 -20.04 -21.55 -16.17
CA LEU A 90 -20.44 -22.83 -16.77
C LEU A 90 -19.35 -23.90 -16.65
N ARG A 91 -18.08 -23.47 -16.57
CA ARG A 91 -16.91 -24.33 -16.42
C ARG A 91 -16.49 -24.55 -14.96
N ARG A 92 -17.22 -23.94 -14.00
CA ARG A 92 -16.86 -23.90 -12.56
C ARG A 92 -15.49 -23.27 -12.29
N GLU A 93 -15.06 -22.36 -13.16
CA GLU A 93 -13.83 -21.60 -13.06
C GLU A 93 -14.11 -20.21 -12.45
N ARG A 94 -13.04 -19.47 -12.10
CA ARG A 94 -13.17 -18.11 -11.56
C ARG A 94 -13.63 -17.14 -12.62
N VAL A 95 -14.63 -16.36 -12.29
CA VAL A 95 -15.13 -15.26 -13.14
C VAL A 95 -14.10 -14.11 -13.21
N PHE A 96 -13.45 -13.81 -12.11
CA PHE A 96 -12.51 -12.69 -12.02
C PHE A 96 -11.06 -13.18 -12.12
N PRO A 97 -10.27 -12.69 -13.10
CA PRO A 97 -8.89 -13.11 -13.30
C PRO A 97 -7.91 -12.53 -12.28
N HIS A 98 -8.34 -11.52 -11.50
CA HIS A 98 -7.54 -10.69 -10.61
C HIS A 98 -6.60 -11.50 -9.69
N TYR A 99 -7.13 -12.52 -9.01
CA TYR A 99 -6.33 -13.34 -8.10
C TYR A 99 -5.21 -14.08 -8.81
N GLY A 100 -5.50 -14.68 -9.97
CA GLY A 100 -4.49 -15.40 -10.77
C GLY A 100 -3.40 -14.47 -11.28
N ILE A 101 -3.79 -13.33 -11.86
CA ILE A 101 -2.86 -12.33 -12.35
C ILE A 101 -1.98 -11.81 -11.20
N TYR A 102 -2.57 -11.42 -10.09
CA TYR A 102 -1.83 -10.84 -8.97
C TYR A 102 -0.90 -11.88 -8.32
N ARG A 103 -1.38 -13.10 -8.08
CA ARG A 103 -0.57 -14.19 -7.53
C ARG A 103 0.62 -14.53 -8.41
N ASN A 104 0.40 -14.68 -9.72
CA ASN A 104 1.46 -14.98 -10.66
C ASN A 104 2.50 -13.86 -10.73
N ALA A 105 2.04 -12.60 -10.70
CA ALA A 105 2.92 -11.44 -10.64
C ALA A 105 3.81 -11.48 -9.38
N LEU A 106 3.23 -11.70 -8.21
CA LEU A 106 3.99 -11.77 -6.96
C LEU A 106 5.04 -12.89 -6.99
N LEU A 107 4.67 -14.09 -7.42
CA LEU A 107 5.60 -15.22 -7.51
C LEU A 107 6.69 -15.02 -8.58
N SER A 108 6.37 -14.35 -9.69
CA SER A 108 7.35 -14.07 -10.75
C SER A 108 8.30 -12.93 -10.39
N LEU A 109 7.82 -11.98 -9.58
CA LEU A 109 8.57 -10.76 -9.25
C LEU A 109 9.33 -10.87 -7.94
N PHE A 110 8.83 -11.59 -6.93
CA PHE A 110 9.50 -11.77 -5.65
C PHE A 110 10.28 -13.10 -5.60
N GLY A 111 11.45 -13.13 -6.22
CA GLY A 111 12.42 -14.22 -6.04
C GLY A 111 13.32 -13.99 -4.82
N ASP A 112 14.21 -14.96 -4.53
CA ASP A 112 15.07 -14.96 -3.34
C ASP A 112 15.90 -13.68 -3.18
N SER A 113 16.52 -13.20 -4.25
CA SER A 113 17.35 -11.98 -4.22
C SER A 113 16.56 -10.70 -3.86
N ARG A 114 15.26 -10.68 -4.10
CA ARG A 114 14.39 -9.57 -3.71
C ARG A 114 13.93 -9.70 -2.27
N LEU A 115 13.67 -10.90 -1.82
CA LEU A 115 13.37 -11.16 -0.41
C LEU A 115 14.57 -10.76 0.47
N GLU A 116 15.80 -11.08 0.07
CA GLU A 116 17.01 -10.65 0.76
C GLU A 116 17.09 -9.11 0.89
N ARG A 117 16.82 -8.37 -0.20
CA ARG A 117 16.79 -6.90 -0.15
C ARG A 117 15.71 -6.37 0.79
N LEU A 118 14.55 -7.03 0.87
CA LEU A 118 13.50 -6.65 1.80
C LEU A 118 13.87 -6.94 3.25
N GLN A 119 14.73 -7.93 3.51
CA GLN A 119 15.24 -8.19 4.86
C GLN A 119 16.20 -7.10 5.34
N GLU A 120 16.90 -6.43 4.41
CA GLU A 120 17.76 -5.28 4.68
C GLU A 120 17.01 -3.94 4.71
N ALA A 121 15.75 -3.92 4.21
CA ALA A 121 14.89 -2.74 4.20
C ALA A 121 14.42 -2.35 5.61
N PRO A 122 13.89 -1.12 5.79
CA PRO A 122 13.16 -0.75 7.00
C PRO A 122 12.06 -1.77 7.35
N GLU A 123 11.63 -1.79 8.59
CA GLU A 123 10.56 -2.69 9.03
C GLU A 123 9.25 -2.41 8.29
N ILE A 124 8.84 -3.32 7.40
CA ILE A 124 7.60 -3.20 6.62
C ILE A 124 6.49 -3.99 7.32
N ARG A 125 5.49 -3.29 7.85
CA ARG A 125 4.35 -3.86 8.58
C ARG A 125 3.13 -3.95 7.66
N ILE A 126 2.80 -5.15 7.24
CA ILE A 126 1.71 -5.46 6.29
C ILE A 126 0.43 -5.77 7.07
N GLY A 127 -0.62 -4.98 6.86
CA GLY A 127 -1.91 -5.15 7.53
C GLY A 127 -2.82 -6.15 6.84
N VAL A 128 -3.45 -7.03 7.63
CA VAL A 128 -4.54 -7.93 7.23
C VAL A 128 -5.74 -7.74 8.16
N ALA A 129 -6.96 -7.98 7.68
CA ALA A 129 -8.16 -7.90 8.51
C ALA A 129 -8.68 -9.30 8.85
N HIS A 130 -8.67 -9.66 10.12
CA HIS A 130 -9.37 -10.85 10.59
C HIS A 130 -10.88 -10.62 10.65
N ILE A 131 -11.65 -11.62 10.22
CA ILE A 131 -13.11 -11.56 10.31
C ILE A 131 -13.57 -11.68 11.78
N PRO A 132 -14.74 -11.10 12.12
CA PRO A 132 -15.32 -11.22 13.45
C PRO A 132 -15.55 -12.68 13.84
N ARG A 133 -15.31 -13.03 15.11
CA ARG A 133 -15.48 -14.40 15.61
C ARG A 133 -16.94 -14.90 15.56
N TRP A 134 -17.91 -13.99 15.62
CA TRP A 134 -19.34 -14.29 15.62
C TRP A 134 -19.91 -14.57 14.21
N SER A 135 -19.13 -14.31 13.13
CA SER A 135 -19.60 -14.42 11.74
C SER A 135 -18.85 -15.49 10.96
N GLY A 136 -19.56 -16.17 10.07
CA GLY A 136 -18.92 -16.98 9.03
C GLY A 136 -18.35 -16.11 7.91
N PRO A 137 -17.45 -16.67 7.07
CA PRO A 137 -16.74 -15.90 6.04
C PRO A 137 -17.66 -15.17 5.05
N ARG A 138 -18.78 -15.77 4.65
CA ARG A 138 -19.73 -15.17 3.70
C ARG A 138 -20.40 -13.92 4.27
N LEU A 139 -20.87 -13.99 5.52
CA LEU A 139 -21.49 -12.87 6.21
C LEU A 139 -20.48 -11.76 6.48
N ALA A 140 -19.26 -12.13 6.91
CA ALA A 140 -18.18 -11.18 7.11
C ALA A 140 -17.82 -10.42 5.82
N VAL A 141 -17.72 -11.12 4.67
CA VAL A 141 -17.49 -10.47 3.37
C VAL A 141 -18.60 -9.47 3.05
N ALA A 142 -19.86 -9.86 3.17
CA ALA A 142 -20.99 -8.98 2.90
C ALA A 142 -21.00 -7.74 3.82
N ALA A 143 -20.83 -7.95 5.13
CA ALA A 143 -20.80 -6.87 6.12
C ALA A 143 -19.58 -5.95 5.94
N GLY A 144 -18.40 -6.51 5.67
CA GLY A 144 -17.18 -5.76 5.43
C GLY A 144 -17.26 -4.90 4.16
N LEU A 145 -17.74 -5.47 3.06
CA LEU A 145 -17.94 -4.72 1.81
C LEU A 145 -18.97 -3.59 1.97
N LEU A 146 -20.05 -3.83 2.69
CA LEU A 146 -21.06 -2.81 3.00
C LEU A 146 -20.45 -1.68 3.83
N ALA A 147 -19.78 -2.00 4.93
CA ALA A 147 -19.12 -1.03 5.80
C ALA A 147 -18.08 -0.20 5.01
N TYR A 148 -17.25 -0.87 4.21
CA TYR A 148 -16.26 -0.21 3.36
C TYR A 148 -16.90 0.76 2.36
N ASN A 149 -18.01 0.36 1.70
CA ASN A 149 -18.69 1.22 0.74
C ASN A 149 -19.35 2.43 1.43
N ILE A 150 -19.91 2.26 2.61
CA ILE A 150 -20.49 3.35 3.42
C ILE A 150 -19.38 4.34 3.79
N ASP A 151 -18.28 3.88 4.39
CA ASP A 151 -17.14 4.72 4.76
C ASP A 151 -16.55 5.46 3.55
N LYS A 152 -16.42 4.75 2.42
CA LYS A 152 -15.81 5.28 1.21
C LYS A 152 -16.68 6.32 0.48
N HIS A 153 -17.96 6.06 0.32
CA HIS A 153 -18.84 6.84 -0.56
C HIS A 153 -19.70 7.85 0.19
N LEU A 154 -20.15 7.52 1.40
CA LEU A 154 -21.02 8.38 2.20
C LEU A 154 -20.22 9.24 3.17
N LEU A 155 -19.35 8.63 3.98
CA LEU A 155 -18.63 9.35 5.03
C LEU A 155 -17.35 10.01 4.53
N LYS A 156 -16.74 9.49 3.47
CA LYS A 156 -15.46 9.97 2.89
C LYS A 156 -14.36 10.20 3.94
N THR A 157 -14.38 9.38 4.99
CA THR A 157 -13.45 9.49 6.12
C THR A 157 -12.06 9.03 5.70
N LEU A 158 -11.05 9.73 6.22
CA LEU A 158 -9.64 9.38 6.01
C LEU A 158 -9.33 8.02 6.66
N HIS A 159 -9.81 7.84 7.90
CA HIS A 159 -9.69 6.61 8.68
C HIS A 159 -11.07 6.02 8.92
N PRO A 160 -11.46 4.97 8.17
CA PRO A 160 -12.72 4.27 8.36
C PRO A 160 -12.79 3.62 9.75
N ARG A 161 -13.99 3.63 10.35
CA ARG A 161 -14.20 3.04 11.69
C ARG A 161 -15.28 1.94 11.71
N LEU A 162 -16.09 1.85 10.66
CA LEU A 162 -17.21 0.92 10.64
C LEU A 162 -16.76 -0.55 10.68
N GLY A 163 -15.70 -0.90 9.96
CA GLY A 163 -15.15 -2.25 10.00
C GLY A 163 -14.78 -2.69 11.42
N ARG A 164 -14.10 -1.84 12.18
CA ARG A 164 -13.77 -2.12 13.60
C ARG A 164 -15.00 -2.27 14.48
N LYS A 165 -16.00 -1.40 14.31
CA LYS A 165 -17.28 -1.49 15.05
C LYS A 165 -18.02 -2.80 14.78
N LEU A 166 -17.86 -3.37 13.60
CA LEU A 166 -18.39 -4.68 13.22
C LEU A 166 -17.55 -5.85 13.75
N GLY A 167 -16.43 -5.58 14.42
CA GLY A 167 -15.57 -6.58 15.03
C GLY A 167 -14.48 -7.14 14.12
N PHE A 168 -14.18 -6.49 12.99
CA PHE A 168 -12.97 -6.78 12.24
C PHE A 168 -11.74 -6.30 13.01
N HIS A 169 -10.70 -7.14 13.04
CA HIS A 169 -9.48 -6.84 13.79
C HIS A 169 -8.28 -6.78 12.84
N PRO A 170 -7.46 -5.71 12.91
CA PRO A 170 -6.21 -5.66 12.18
C PRO A 170 -5.17 -6.58 12.82
N GLU A 171 -4.37 -7.23 11.98
CA GLU A 171 -3.09 -7.84 12.34
C GLU A 171 -2.04 -7.23 11.44
N PHE A 172 -0.91 -6.82 12.01
CA PHE A 172 0.23 -6.32 11.26
C PHE A 172 1.38 -7.32 11.35
N VAL A 173 1.85 -7.75 10.17
CA VAL A 173 2.90 -8.76 10.02
C VAL A 173 4.08 -8.13 9.33
N ARG A 174 5.28 -8.36 9.82
CA ARG A 174 6.49 -7.83 9.20
C ARG A 174 6.82 -8.63 7.93
N ALA A 175 7.14 -7.94 6.84
CA ALA A 175 7.62 -8.58 5.62
C ALA A 175 8.90 -9.38 5.90
N GLN A 176 9.73 -8.89 6.83
CA GLN A 176 10.99 -9.52 7.25
C GLN A 176 10.81 -10.87 7.96
N ASP A 177 9.60 -11.19 8.44
CA ASP A 177 9.29 -12.49 9.04
C ASP A 177 8.98 -13.57 7.99
N CYS A 178 8.82 -13.19 6.71
CA CYS A 178 8.66 -14.12 5.60
C CYS A 178 9.98 -14.83 5.29
N ARG A 179 9.92 -16.17 5.21
CA ARG A 179 11.09 -17.03 5.04
C ARG A 179 11.32 -17.43 3.58
N SER A 180 10.32 -17.27 2.74
CA SER A 180 10.38 -17.58 1.32
C SER A 180 9.60 -16.54 0.49
N PRO A 181 9.86 -16.47 -0.82
CA PRO A 181 9.05 -15.65 -1.73
C PRO A 181 7.55 -16.01 -1.70
N GLU A 182 7.22 -17.29 -1.49
CA GLU A 182 5.84 -17.77 -1.36
C GLU A 182 5.18 -17.25 -0.09
N ASP A 183 5.89 -17.24 1.06
CA ASP A 183 5.39 -16.69 2.30
C ASP A 183 5.04 -15.20 2.15
N LEU A 184 5.91 -14.44 1.47
CA LEU A 184 5.66 -13.03 1.18
C LEU A 184 4.49 -12.84 0.22
N ALA A 185 4.44 -13.64 -0.86
CA ALA A 185 3.33 -13.59 -1.81
C ALA A 185 1.99 -13.91 -1.14
N ASP A 186 1.95 -14.92 -0.29
CA ASP A 186 0.75 -15.29 0.47
C ASP A 186 0.32 -14.20 1.45
N LEU A 187 1.26 -13.54 2.13
CA LEU A 187 0.98 -12.41 3.02
C LEU A 187 0.41 -11.22 2.24
N LEU A 188 1.01 -10.87 1.10
CA LEU A 188 0.53 -9.78 0.22
C LEU A 188 -0.86 -10.08 -0.35
N LEU A 189 -1.12 -11.34 -0.74
CA LEU A 189 -2.44 -11.79 -1.18
C LEU A 189 -3.48 -11.72 -0.07
N GLN A 190 -3.12 -12.10 1.16
CA GLN A 190 -3.99 -12.00 2.34
C GLN A 190 -4.33 -10.53 2.63
N SER A 191 -3.34 -9.63 2.57
CA SER A 191 -3.53 -8.19 2.74
C SER A 191 -4.44 -7.56 1.68
N ALA A 192 -4.52 -8.15 0.47
CA ALA A 192 -5.35 -7.69 -0.64
C ALA A 192 -6.58 -8.57 -0.91
N SER A 193 -6.99 -9.40 0.06
CA SER A 193 -8.12 -10.34 -0.11
C SER A 193 -9.47 -9.63 -0.15
N THR A 194 -9.99 -9.41 -1.36
CA THR A 194 -11.27 -8.72 -1.64
C THR A 194 -12.22 -9.59 -2.46
N PRO A 195 -12.93 -10.55 -1.85
CA PRO A 195 -13.94 -11.33 -2.56
C PRO A 195 -15.03 -10.42 -3.17
N PRO A 196 -15.54 -10.71 -4.37
CA PRO A 196 -15.34 -11.92 -5.18
C PRO A 196 -14.12 -11.92 -6.11
N PHE A 197 -13.35 -10.81 -6.19
CA PHE A 197 -12.16 -10.70 -7.05
C PHE A 197 -11.06 -11.68 -6.64
N THR A 198 -10.90 -11.89 -5.33
CA THR A 198 -10.02 -12.89 -4.75
C THR A 198 -10.84 -13.96 -3.99
N PRO A 199 -10.27 -15.14 -3.69
CA PRO A 199 -10.86 -16.05 -2.72
C PRO A 199 -10.82 -15.47 -1.32
N VAL A 200 -11.62 -16.02 -0.40
CA VAL A 200 -11.41 -15.83 1.03
C VAL A 200 -10.14 -16.61 1.41
N LEU A 201 -9.11 -15.91 1.81
CA LEU A 201 -7.85 -16.51 2.23
C LEU A 201 -7.86 -16.79 3.74
N ARG A 202 -6.86 -17.55 4.21
CA ARG A 202 -6.74 -17.92 5.61
C ARG A 202 -5.34 -17.62 6.13
N ARG A 203 -5.27 -17.18 7.39
CA ARG A 203 -4.05 -16.98 8.14
C ARG A 203 -4.23 -17.60 9.53
N GLY A 204 -3.30 -18.48 9.95
CA GLY A 204 -3.44 -19.20 11.21
C GLY A 204 -4.78 -19.96 11.36
N GLY A 205 -5.29 -20.56 10.27
CA GLY A 205 -6.56 -21.26 10.23
C GLY A 205 -7.82 -20.36 10.19
N ARG A 206 -7.70 -19.04 10.40
CA ARG A 206 -8.80 -18.07 10.39
C ARG A 206 -8.91 -17.37 9.04
N ALA A 207 -10.13 -17.08 8.62
CA ALA A 207 -10.36 -16.30 7.41
C ALA A 207 -9.87 -14.86 7.59
N VAL A 208 -9.21 -14.31 6.56
CA VAL A 208 -8.74 -12.93 6.50
C VAL A 208 -9.24 -12.26 5.24
N LEU A 209 -9.39 -10.96 5.32
CA LEU A 209 -9.78 -10.08 4.22
C LEU A 209 -8.78 -8.93 4.10
N ASP A 210 -8.94 -8.12 3.06
CA ASP A 210 -8.16 -6.92 2.83
C ASP A 210 -8.16 -6.03 4.08
N GLY A 211 -6.97 -5.69 4.54
CA GLY A 211 -6.80 -4.86 5.72
C GLY A 211 -7.46 -3.48 5.59
N GLY A 212 -7.67 -2.98 4.36
CA GLY A 212 -8.39 -1.74 4.09
C GLY A 212 -9.87 -1.76 4.53
N LEU A 213 -10.43 -2.92 4.88
CA LEU A 213 -11.74 -3.02 5.54
C LEU A 213 -11.72 -2.49 6.97
N VAL A 214 -10.56 -2.49 7.62
CA VAL A 214 -10.38 -1.95 8.97
C VAL A 214 -9.91 -0.51 8.91
N ASP A 215 -8.84 -0.26 8.17
CA ASP A 215 -8.34 1.07 7.86
C ASP A 215 -7.50 1.02 6.57
N ASN A 216 -7.89 1.81 5.57
CA ASN A 216 -7.15 1.88 4.31
C ASN A 216 -5.85 2.71 4.41
N VAL A 217 -5.66 3.44 5.50
CA VAL A 217 -4.47 4.22 5.82
C VAL A 217 -3.93 3.74 7.17
N PRO A 218 -3.09 2.69 7.21
CA PRO A 218 -2.80 1.90 8.41
C PRO A 218 -1.88 2.63 9.42
N VAL A 219 -2.29 3.79 9.90
CA VAL A 219 -1.53 4.57 10.88
C VAL A 219 -1.37 3.87 12.24
N ASP A 220 -2.24 2.91 12.55
CA ASP A 220 -2.14 2.12 13.78
C ASP A 220 -0.99 1.11 13.76
N ALA A 221 -0.38 0.88 12.60
CA ALA A 221 0.83 0.09 12.49
C ALA A 221 2.11 0.88 12.81
N LEU A 222 1.99 2.19 12.98
CA LEU A 222 3.13 3.04 13.35
C LEU A 222 3.50 2.87 14.82
N ASP A 223 4.76 3.11 15.13
CA ASP A 223 5.18 3.25 16.52
C ASP A 223 4.62 4.57 17.10
N ALA A 224 4.22 4.54 18.35
CA ALA A 224 3.73 5.71 19.08
C ALA A 224 4.88 6.64 19.54
N THR A 225 5.88 6.85 18.69
CA THR A 225 7.01 7.74 18.96
C THR A 225 6.78 9.09 18.28
N PRO A 226 7.12 10.22 18.94
CA PRO A 226 7.12 11.53 18.29
C PRO A 226 7.98 11.53 17.03
N GLY A 227 7.66 12.39 16.07
CA GLY A 227 8.42 12.54 14.83
C GLY A 227 7.54 12.77 13.61
N ASN A 228 8.17 12.85 12.46
CA ASN A 228 7.50 13.11 11.20
C ASN A 228 7.09 11.81 10.50
N VAL A 229 5.86 11.76 10.01
CA VAL A 229 5.29 10.63 9.27
C VAL A 229 4.85 11.09 7.89
N LEU A 230 5.29 10.40 6.85
CA LEU A 230 4.79 10.59 5.49
C LEU A 230 3.65 9.62 5.22
N VAL A 231 2.52 10.12 4.73
CA VAL A 231 1.35 9.30 4.42
C VAL A 231 0.94 9.49 2.95
N LEU A 232 1.18 8.48 2.13
CA LEU A 232 0.83 8.48 0.70
C LEU A 232 -0.55 7.84 0.52
N VAL A 233 -1.58 8.67 0.24
CA VAL A 233 -2.94 8.17 -0.03
C VAL A 233 -3.21 8.11 -1.54
N THR A 234 -4.09 7.20 -1.98
CA THR A 234 -4.38 6.93 -3.39
C THR A 234 -5.73 7.48 -3.85
N ARG A 235 -6.39 8.27 -3.01
CA ARG A 235 -7.71 8.87 -3.27
C ARG A 235 -7.66 10.36 -2.99
N LEU A 236 -8.59 11.08 -3.62
CA LEU A 236 -8.88 12.46 -3.25
C LEU A 236 -9.84 12.47 -2.06
N TYR A 237 -9.47 13.21 -1.04
CA TYR A 237 -10.31 13.55 0.11
C TYR A 237 -10.69 15.03 0.03
N PRO A 238 -11.76 15.48 0.69
CA PRO A 238 -12.16 16.90 0.71
C PRO A 238 -11.22 17.72 1.61
N ARG A 239 -9.95 17.73 1.26
CA ARG A 239 -8.84 18.40 1.95
C ARG A 239 -7.85 18.91 0.91
N PRO A 240 -6.94 19.85 1.27
CA PRO A 240 -5.84 20.26 0.41
C PRO A 240 -5.03 19.06 -0.10
N ARG A 241 -4.32 19.21 -1.21
CA ARG A 241 -3.46 18.15 -1.79
C ARG A 241 -2.41 17.65 -0.80
N ARG A 242 -1.95 18.55 0.04
CA ARG A 242 -1.02 18.35 1.13
C ARG A 242 -1.62 18.94 2.41
N PHE A 243 -1.58 18.19 3.50
CA PHE A 243 -1.99 18.67 4.81
C PHE A 243 -1.28 17.90 5.92
N VAL A 244 -1.05 18.57 7.05
CA VAL A 244 -0.45 17.98 8.23
C VAL A 244 -1.53 17.75 9.29
N LEU A 245 -1.49 16.61 9.96
CA LEU A 245 -2.25 16.33 11.17
C LEU A 245 -1.27 16.05 12.32
N GLU A 246 -1.44 16.73 13.43
CA GLU A 246 -0.70 16.44 14.65
C GLU A 246 -1.51 15.46 15.52
N VAL A 247 -0.91 14.32 15.82
CA VAL A 247 -1.54 13.26 16.62
C VAL A 247 -0.48 12.63 17.52
N ASP A 248 -0.67 12.74 18.82
CA ASP A 248 0.21 12.11 19.85
C ASP A 248 1.71 12.40 19.64
N GLY A 249 2.04 13.66 19.33
CA GLY A 249 3.42 14.10 19.08
C GLY A 249 3.97 13.75 17.70
N GLN A 250 3.19 13.12 16.84
CA GLN A 250 3.54 12.87 15.45
C GLN A 250 3.00 13.99 14.55
N ARG A 251 3.83 14.44 13.61
CA ARG A 251 3.41 15.29 12.49
C ARG A 251 3.23 14.41 11.27
N ARG A 252 1.98 14.13 10.94
CA ARG A 252 1.61 13.25 9.83
C ARG A 252 1.31 14.10 8.59
N LEU A 253 2.28 14.14 7.66
CA LEU A 253 2.12 14.78 6.35
C LEU A 253 1.37 13.84 5.41
N TYR A 254 0.14 14.18 5.07
CA TYR A 254 -0.66 13.46 4.09
C TYR A 254 -0.49 14.07 2.71
N LEU A 255 -0.15 13.20 1.74
CA LEU A 255 -0.08 13.54 0.33
C LEU A 255 -1.12 12.76 -0.44
N GLN A 256 -1.92 13.45 -1.24
CA GLN A 256 -2.90 12.87 -2.14
C GLN A 256 -2.58 13.24 -3.58
N PRO A 257 -3.00 12.40 -4.57
CA PRO A 257 -2.79 12.71 -5.98
C PRO A 257 -3.34 14.10 -6.34
N SER A 258 -2.69 14.79 -7.28
CA SER A 258 -3.13 16.10 -7.75
C SER A 258 -4.50 16.09 -8.41
N MET A 259 -4.87 14.93 -8.96
CA MET A 259 -6.15 14.67 -9.59
C MET A 259 -6.55 13.21 -9.39
N ARG A 260 -7.76 12.84 -9.76
CA ARG A 260 -8.18 11.45 -9.74
C ARG A 260 -7.22 10.58 -10.53
N VAL A 261 -6.63 9.57 -9.88
CA VAL A 261 -5.72 8.63 -10.55
C VAL A 261 -6.44 7.97 -11.73
N PRO A 262 -5.86 7.96 -12.95
CA PRO A 262 -6.55 7.62 -14.21
C PRO A 262 -6.81 6.11 -14.39
N ILE A 263 -6.73 5.33 -13.34
CA ILE A 263 -7.05 3.91 -13.32
C ILE A 263 -7.96 3.56 -12.13
N SER A 264 -8.89 2.62 -12.29
CA SER A 264 -9.66 2.10 -11.17
C SER A 264 -8.87 1.04 -10.40
N SER A 265 -9.23 0.84 -9.11
CA SER A 265 -8.51 -0.10 -8.24
C SER A 265 -8.50 -1.55 -8.76
N CYS A 266 -9.54 -1.96 -9.47
CA CYS A 266 -9.71 -3.34 -9.95
C CYS A 266 -9.71 -3.41 -11.49
N ASP A 267 -9.04 -2.50 -12.18
CA ASP A 267 -8.95 -2.53 -13.64
C ASP A 267 -7.64 -3.22 -14.07
N TYR A 268 -7.78 -4.40 -14.62
CA TYR A 268 -6.69 -5.24 -15.12
C TYR A 268 -6.73 -5.40 -16.64
N THR A 269 -7.25 -4.37 -17.35
CA THR A 269 -7.43 -4.42 -18.81
C THR A 269 -6.74 -3.27 -19.55
N ARG A 270 -6.19 -2.28 -18.84
CA ARG A 270 -5.67 -1.05 -19.44
C ARG A 270 -4.24 -0.75 -19.00
N PRO A 271 -3.21 -1.33 -19.69
CA PRO A 271 -1.81 -1.09 -19.35
C PRO A 271 -1.39 0.39 -19.46
N GLU A 272 -1.99 1.15 -20.40
CA GLU A 272 -1.70 2.59 -20.57
C GLU A 272 -2.20 3.40 -19.38
N ALA A 273 -3.39 3.07 -18.85
CA ALA A 273 -3.94 3.74 -17.67
C ALA A 273 -3.07 3.51 -16.41
N MET A 274 -2.44 2.35 -16.31
CA MET A 274 -1.46 2.05 -15.28
C MET A 274 -0.20 2.92 -15.43
N THR A 275 0.33 3.02 -16.63
CA THR A 275 1.47 3.91 -16.96
C THR A 275 1.14 5.36 -16.63
N HIS A 276 -0.03 5.86 -17.06
CA HIS A 276 -0.48 7.22 -16.74
C HIS A 276 -0.63 7.47 -15.23
N ALA A 277 -0.99 6.44 -14.44
CA ALA A 277 -1.04 6.56 -12.99
C ALA A 277 0.37 6.74 -12.38
N TYR A 278 1.34 6.00 -12.89
CA TYR A 278 2.75 6.13 -12.49
C TYR A 278 3.29 7.52 -12.87
N ASP A 279 3.09 7.95 -14.12
CA ASP A 279 3.54 9.26 -14.61
C ASP A 279 2.90 10.43 -13.83
N LEU A 280 1.64 10.27 -13.39
CA LEU A 280 1.01 11.23 -12.49
C LEU A 280 1.76 11.30 -11.16
N GLY A 281 2.18 10.15 -10.63
CA GLY A 281 3.01 10.08 -9.43
C GLY A 281 4.32 10.84 -9.58
N CYS A 282 5.03 10.63 -10.70
CA CYS A 282 6.27 11.35 -11.00
C CYS A 282 6.07 12.87 -11.05
N ARG A 283 5.05 13.36 -11.76
CA ARG A 283 4.75 14.81 -11.84
C ARG A 283 4.38 15.42 -10.49
N ASP A 284 3.63 14.69 -9.69
CA ASP A 284 3.25 15.14 -8.35
C ASP A 284 4.48 15.18 -7.41
N ALA A 285 5.39 14.24 -7.59
CA ALA A 285 6.67 14.17 -6.89
C ALA A 285 7.60 15.34 -7.26
N GLU A 286 7.72 15.70 -8.54
CA GLU A 286 8.48 16.87 -8.99
C GLU A 286 7.94 18.16 -8.36
N THR A 287 6.61 18.27 -8.23
CA THR A 287 5.98 19.41 -7.57
C THR A 287 6.33 19.42 -6.08
N PHE A 288 6.24 18.26 -5.41
CA PHE A 288 6.63 18.09 -4.02
C PHE A 288 8.09 18.48 -3.76
N LEU A 289 9.01 18.07 -4.64
CA LEU A 289 10.44 18.40 -4.52
C LEU A 289 10.69 19.92 -4.66
N ARG A 290 9.95 20.59 -5.54
CA ARG A 290 10.05 22.07 -5.66
C ARG A 290 9.55 22.79 -4.39
N GLU A 291 8.51 22.25 -3.75
CA GLU A 291 7.94 22.79 -2.52
C GLU A 291 8.68 22.30 -1.25
N TRP A 292 9.64 21.39 -1.41
CA TRP A 292 10.30 20.72 -0.28
C TRP A 292 10.93 21.67 0.75
N PRO A 293 11.59 22.77 0.38
CA PRO A 293 12.13 23.72 1.38
C PRO A 293 11.06 24.22 2.35
N GLU A 294 9.90 24.63 1.84
CA GLU A 294 8.76 25.12 2.63
C GLU A 294 8.14 24.00 3.48
N ILE A 295 7.96 22.81 2.87
CA ILE A 295 7.43 21.64 3.58
C ILE A 295 8.32 21.24 4.74
N ARG A 296 9.62 21.29 4.55
CA ARG A 296 10.60 20.96 5.58
C ARG A 296 10.48 21.91 6.77
N GLU A 297 10.30 23.20 6.53
CA GLU A 297 10.09 24.20 7.59
C GLU A 297 8.81 23.91 8.37
N GLU A 298 7.71 23.57 7.69
CA GLU A 298 6.45 23.18 8.34
C GLU A 298 6.58 21.92 9.21
N LEU A 299 7.52 21.02 8.88
CA LEU A 299 7.77 19.79 9.62
C LEU A 299 8.76 19.94 10.77
N LEU A 300 9.43 21.08 10.90
CA LEU A 300 10.26 21.34 12.07
C LEU A 300 9.37 21.57 13.31
N PRO A 301 9.79 21.09 14.51
CA PRO A 301 9.06 21.39 15.73
C PRO A 301 9.03 22.91 15.91
N ALA A 302 7.89 23.44 16.36
CA ALA A 302 7.80 24.84 16.77
C ALA A 302 8.84 25.08 17.88
N SER A 303 9.75 26.03 17.64
CA SER A 303 10.80 26.43 18.57
C SER A 303 10.23 27.06 19.83
#